data_377faf86ee193183491d5fa7959479ee
#
_entry.id   377faf86ee193183491d5fa7959479ee
#
_cell.length_a   1.000
_cell.length_b   1.000
_cell.length_c   1.000
_cell.angle_alpha   90.00
_cell.angle_beta   90.00
_cell.angle_gamma   90.00
#
_symmetry.space_group_name_H-M   'P 1'
#
loop_
_entity.id
_entity.type
_entity.pdbx_description
1 polymer ?
#
loop_
_entity_poly.entity_id
_entity_poly.type
_entity_poly.pdbx_seq_one_letter_code
_entity_poly.pdbx_strand_id
1 'polypeptide(L)'
;MARPVVGVLGYGLYLPDKYMTAKEISEATGGFWTEQAVIEKLGVVRKTIPGDSDGTQEMAVYAARDALRRTGLDPKEIDVILCFGEEWKEYPLTTSATYVQGRIGADNAWGIDVQNRCCTTCSAIKIARDMLVADDEINTIMVVGGYRNGDFVDYKDKNMSMMYNLAAGAGALILRKGLTRNEVLGSHFMGDGSMARDAGVEIGGIARPFTADNVAEGYKSLRVMNPQHMKDRLNEVSVTNWYRCIDESLRKSGGLTRKDIGYLGILHFKRSQHVAMVAELGLTQDNTTYLENYGHIGQVDQILQIALGLEQGKIKDGTLVVLIAAGIGYVWASTCIRWGEVKDPA
;
A
#
# COMPACT_ATOMS: atom_id res chain seq x y z
N MET A 1 14.06 -15.32 26.84
CA MET A 1 13.95 -13.86 26.94
C MET A 1 12.66 -13.40 26.27
N ALA A 2 11.98 -12.38 26.80
CA ALA A 2 10.83 -11.78 26.10
C ALA A 2 11.29 -11.17 24.77
N ARG A 3 10.46 -11.28 23.74
CA ARG A 3 10.78 -10.67 22.43
C ARG A 3 10.76 -9.13 22.56
N PRO A 4 11.70 -8.41 21.94
CA PRO A 4 11.70 -6.96 21.99
C PRO A 4 10.43 -6.40 21.33
N VAL A 5 9.90 -5.33 21.90
CA VAL A 5 8.81 -4.55 21.28
C VAL A 5 9.36 -3.84 20.04
N VAL A 6 8.56 -3.71 19.02
CA VAL A 6 8.87 -2.95 17.81
C VAL A 6 7.75 -1.95 17.58
N GLY A 7 8.10 -0.67 17.54
CA GLY A 7 7.13 0.41 17.33
C GLY A 7 7.39 1.19 16.03
N VAL A 8 6.34 1.85 15.54
CA VAL A 8 6.45 2.83 14.44
C VAL A 8 6.86 4.17 15.03
N LEU A 9 8.09 4.62 14.70
CA LEU A 9 8.62 5.91 15.13
C LEU A 9 7.88 7.07 14.45
N GLY A 10 7.60 6.93 13.17
CA GLY A 10 6.90 7.93 12.39
C GLY A 10 6.69 7.50 10.94
N TYR A 11 6.08 8.40 10.18
CA TYR A 11 5.77 8.20 8.77
C TYR A 11 6.11 9.43 7.94
N GLY A 12 6.21 9.24 6.61
CA GLY A 12 6.31 10.29 5.63
C GLY A 12 5.45 9.99 4.42
N LEU A 13 5.02 11.04 3.74
CA LEU A 13 4.21 10.95 2.52
C LEU A 13 4.74 11.93 1.46
N TYR A 14 4.60 11.52 0.22
CA TYR A 14 4.67 12.41 -0.93
C TYR A 14 3.47 12.14 -1.84
N LEU A 15 2.70 13.16 -2.09
CA LEU A 15 1.58 13.11 -3.03
C LEU A 15 1.85 14.14 -4.12
N PRO A 16 1.82 13.77 -5.41
CA PRO A 16 1.91 14.72 -6.51
C PRO A 16 0.86 15.82 -6.43
N ASP A 17 1.22 17.00 -6.88
CA ASP A 17 0.30 18.16 -6.90
C ASP A 17 -0.78 18.06 -7.98
N LYS A 18 -0.57 17.21 -8.99
CA LYS A 18 -1.50 17.02 -10.09
C LYS A 18 -2.59 16.00 -9.76
N TYR A 19 -3.78 16.26 -10.24
CA TYR A 19 -4.94 15.37 -10.05
C TYR A 19 -5.63 15.10 -11.39
N MET A 20 -6.27 13.96 -11.48
CA MET A 20 -7.24 13.59 -12.51
C MET A 20 -8.61 13.47 -11.85
N THR A 21 -9.57 14.28 -12.28
CA THR A 21 -10.94 14.33 -11.73
C THR A 21 -11.82 13.21 -12.29
N ALA A 22 -12.95 12.95 -11.63
CA ALA A 22 -13.95 12.01 -12.14
C ALA A 22 -14.44 12.35 -13.55
N LYS A 23 -14.56 13.64 -13.86
CA LYS A 23 -14.91 14.13 -15.19
C LYS A 23 -13.84 13.76 -16.23
N GLU A 24 -12.57 14.03 -15.93
CA GLU A 24 -11.45 13.68 -16.82
C GLU A 24 -11.31 12.16 -17.02
N ILE A 25 -11.57 11.35 -15.97
CA ILE A 25 -11.64 9.89 -16.09
C ILE A 25 -12.78 9.51 -17.04
N SER A 26 -13.96 10.09 -16.90
CA SER A 26 -15.11 9.89 -17.79
C SER A 26 -14.76 10.20 -19.24
N GLU A 27 -14.16 11.37 -19.48
CA GLU A 27 -13.71 11.79 -20.82
C GLU A 27 -12.67 10.84 -21.41
N ALA A 28 -11.69 10.37 -20.60
CA ALA A 28 -10.68 9.42 -21.03
C ALA A 28 -11.26 8.07 -21.45
N THR A 29 -12.39 7.64 -20.83
CA THR A 29 -13.12 6.42 -21.24
C THR A 29 -13.94 6.61 -22.53
N GLY A 30 -13.97 7.82 -23.09
CA GLY A 30 -14.86 8.18 -24.20
C GLY A 30 -16.33 8.27 -23.79
N GLY A 31 -16.61 8.55 -22.51
CA GLY A 31 -17.95 8.64 -21.94
C GLY A 31 -18.61 7.28 -21.64
N PHE A 32 -17.89 6.18 -21.82
CA PHE A 32 -18.39 4.83 -21.47
C PHE A 32 -18.68 4.72 -19.95
N TRP A 33 -17.84 5.32 -19.12
CA TRP A 33 -18.13 5.60 -17.71
C TRP A 33 -18.53 7.07 -17.58
N THR A 34 -19.74 7.33 -17.10
CA THR A 34 -20.17 8.68 -16.78
C THR A 34 -19.42 9.20 -15.54
N GLU A 35 -19.26 10.50 -15.40
CA GLU A 35 -18.69 11.13 -14.20
C GLU A 35 -19.37 10.61 -12.92
N GLN A 36 -20.71 10.53 -12.92
CA GLN A 36 -21.47 9.99 -11.80
C GLN A 36 -21.12 8.52 -11.50
N ALA A 37 -20.91 7.69 -12.53
CA ALA A 37 -20.50 6.30 -12.33
C ALA A 37 -19.05 6.19 -11.75
N VAL A 38 -18.15 7.09 -12.13
CA VAL A 38 -16.80 7.15 -11.55
C VAL A 38 -16.89 7.50 -10.07
N ILE A 39 -17.70 8.48 -9.68
CA ILE A 39 -17.87 8.89 -8.27
C ILE A 39 -18.56 7.80 -7.45
N GLU A 40 -19.68 7.25 -7.94
CA GLU A 40 -20.52 6.35 -7.12
C GLU A 40 -20.04 4.90 -7.12
N LYS A 41 -19.62 4.37 -8.30
CA LYS A 41 -19.28 2.96 -8.46
C LYS A 41 -17.78 2.71 -8.28
N LEU A 42 -16.92 3.51 -8.96
CA LEU A 42 -15.48 3.42 -8.80
C LEU A 42 -15.03 4.03 -7.47
N GLY A 43 -15.74 5.06 -6.99
CA GLY A 43 -15.49 5.72 -5.72
C GLY A 43 -14.39 6.78 -5.78
N VAL A 44 -14.18 7.39 -6.94
CA VAL A 44 -13.14 8.41 -7.16
C VAL A 44 -13.79 9.73 -7.49
N VAL A 45 -13.59 10.74 -6.66
CA VAL A 45 -13.88 12.15 -6.95
C VAL A 45 -12.71 12.75 -7.74
N ARG A 46 -11.49 12.47 -7.28
CA ARG A 46 -10.24 12.76 -7.97
C ARG A 46 -9.16 11.79 -7.50
N LYS A 47 -8.10 11.66 -8.28
CA LYS A 47 -6.94 10.85 -7.93
C LYS A 47 -5.65 11.58 -8.25
N THR A 48 -4.59 11.33 -7.48
CA THR A 48 -3.27 11.88 -7.75
C THR A 48 -2.66 11.26 -9.01
N ILE A 49 -2.05 12.09 -9.84
CA ILE A 49 -1.31 11.64 -11.03
C ILE A 49 0.11 12.22 -11.00
N PRO A 50 1.12 11.49 -11.49
CA PRO A 50 2.50 11.95 -11.40
C PRO A 50 2.76 13.12 -12.35
N GLY A 51 3.65 14.02 -11.94
CA GLY A 51 4.30 14.99 -12.81
C GLY A 51 5.51 14.39 -13.53
N ASP A 52 6.19 15.20 -14.33
CA ASP A 52 7.33 14.75 -15.14
C ASP A 52 8.54 14.34 -14.29
N SER A 53 8.71 14.95 -13.12
CA SER A 53 9.78 14.66 -12.14
C SER A 53 9.40 13.60 -11.10
N ASP A 54 8.20 13.09 -11.14
CA ASP A 54 7.67 12.15 -10.14
C ASP A 54 7.95 10.70 -10.55
N GLY A 55 9.23 10.36 -10.72
CA GLY A 55 9.66 8.98 -10.85
C GLY A 55 9.38 8.19 -9.59
N THR A 56 9.22 6.87 -9.71
CA THR A 56 8.86 6.01 -8.57
C THR A 56 9.92 6.07 -7.47
N GLN A 57 11.21 6.07 -7.85
CA GLN A 57 12.32 6.15 -6.90
C GLN A 57 12.45 7.58 -6.32
N GLU A 58 12.25 8.63 -7.12
CA GLU A 58 12.29 10.01 -6.65
C GLU A 58 11.18 10.31 -5.65
N MET A 59 9.95 9.88 -5.92
CA MET A 59 8.85 10.03 -4.98
C MET A 59 9.15 9.31 -3.66
N ALA A 60 9.79 8.12 -3.71
CA ALA A 60 10.22 7.40 -2.52
C ALA A 60 11.23 8.22 -1.68
N VAL A 61 12.19 8.90 -2.35
CA VAL A 61 13.13 9.81 -1.67
C VAL A 61 12.40 10.96 -0.98
N TYR A 62 11.39 11.55 -1.62
CA TYR A 62 10.62 12.64 -1.01
C TYR A 62 9.85 12.16 0.24
N ALA A 63 9.21 10.99 0.17
CA ALA A 63 8.53 10.40 1.32
C ALA A 63 9.50 10.03 2.46
N ALA A 64 10.69 9.49 2.13
CA ALA A 64 11.73 9.21 3.11
C ALA A 64 12.18 10.48 3.84
N ARG A 65 12.45 11.55 3.09
CA ARG A 65 12.83 12.85 3.66
C ARG A 65 11.73 13.45 4.54
N ASP A 66 10.46 13.30 4.15
CA ASP A 66 9.35 13.75 4.99
C ASP A 66 9.29 12.95 6.30
N ALA A 67 9.51 11.63 6.27
CA ALA A 67 9.58 10.80 7.48
C ALA A 67 10.73 11.22 8.40
N LEU A 68 11.92 11.44 7.85
CA LEU A 68 13.09 11.91 8.61
C LEU A 68 12.84 13.30 9.23
N ARG A 69 12.27 14.22 8.46
CA ARG A 69 11.92 15.56 8.94
C ARG A 69 10.90 15.51 10.08
N ARG A 70 9.88 14.68 9.99
CA ARG A 70 8.82 14.52 11.01
C ARG A 70 9.34 13.90 12.30
N THR A 71 10.27 12.97 12.20
CA THR A 71 10.80 12.22 13.34
C THR A 71 12.02 12.85 13.96
N GLY A 72 12.74 13.70 13.22
CA GLY A 72 14.04 14.24 13.61
C GLY A 72 15.17 13.19 13.66
N LEU A 73 14.93 11.99 13.05
CA LEU A 73 15.90 10.91 13.02
C LEU A 73 17.08 11.27 12.10
N ASP A 74 18.31 11.06 12.57
CA ASP A 74 19.49 11.08 11.69
C ASP A 74 19.42 9.90 10.72
N PRO A 75 19.49 10.10 9.40
CA PRO A 75 19.47 9.00 8.43
C PRO A 75 20.54 7.94 8.68
N LYS A 76 21.66 8.28 9.34
CA LYS A 76 22.72 7.34 9.72
C LYS A 76 22.33 6.37 10.83
N GLU A 77 21.22 6.62 11.54
CA GLU A 77 20.65 5.68 12.51
C GLU A 77 19.80 4.57 11.83
N ILE A 78 19.61 4.62 10.52
CA ILE A 78 18.90 3.58 9.78
C ILE A 78 19.88 2.45 9.46
N ASP A 79 19.54 1.23 9.85
CA ASP A 79 20.34 0.03 9.60
C ASP A 79 19.90 -0.68 8.30
N VAL A 80 18.60 -0.63 7.98
CA VAL A 80 18.04 -1.31 6.81
C VAL A 80 16.98 -0.44 6.13
N ILE A 81 16.98 -0.47 4.80
CA ILE A 81 15.91 0.08 3.98
C ILE A 81 15.20 -1.06 3.24
N LEU A 82 13.92 -1.29 3.56
CA LEU A 82 13.02 -2.14 2.81
C LEU A 82 12.22 -1.25 1.85
N CYS A 83 12.62 -1.24 0.58
CA CYS A 83 11.88 -0.50 -0.42
C CYS A 83 10.80 -1.40 -1.04
N PHE A 84 9.55 -0.93 -1.03
CA PHE A 84 8.52 -1.59 -1.82
C PHE A 84 8.71 -1.19 -3.29
N GLY A 85 9.70 -1.86 -3.90
CA GLY A 85 10.11 -1.61 -5.27
C GLY A 85 9.00 -1.96 -6.26
N GLU A 86 8.83 -1.11 -7.24
CA GLU A 86 8.00 -1.38 -8.41
C GLU A 86 8.89 -1.71 -9.62
N GLU A 87 8.38 -2.54 -10.54
CA GLU A 87 9.08 -2.77 -11.80
C GLU A 87 9.04 -1.51 -12.69
N TRP A 88 7.98 -0.71 -12.58
CA TRP A 88 7.86 0.59 -13.24
C TRP A 88 8.58 1.67 -12.45
N LYS A 89 9.83 1.86 -12.76
CA LYS A 89 10.76 2.79 -12.13
C LYS A 89 11.67 3.41 -13.19
N GLU A 90 12.50 4.35 -12.79
CA GLU A 90 13.32 5.17 -13.67
C GLU A 90 14.21 4.34 -14.61
N TYR A 91 14.83 3.30 -14.08
CA TYR A 91 15.69 2.41 -14.85
C TYR A 91 15.47 0.94 -14.45
N PRO A 92 15.20 0.03 -15.39
CA PRO A 92 15.20 -1.40 -15.12
C PRO A 92 16.53 -1.85 -14.48
N LEU A 93 16.49 -2.91 -13.69
CA LEU A 93 17.65 -3.53 -13.06
C LEU A 93 18.33 -2.71 -11.95
N THR A 94 17.80 -1.54 -11.58
CA THR A 94 18.28 -0.78 -10.41
C THR A 94 17.60 -1.24 -9.13
N THR A 95 18.31 -1.15 -7.99
CA THR A 95 17.74 -1.40 -6.67
C THR A 95 17.24 -0.10 -6.07
N SER A 96 15.93 0.01 -5.86
CA SER A 96 15.32 1.24 -5.36
C SER A 96 15.73 1.56 -3.93
N ALA A 97 15.87 0.54 -3.07
CA ALA A 97 16.34 0.71 -1.71
C ALA A 97 17.73 1.37 -1.64
N THR A 98 18.66 0.92 -2.49
CA THR A 98 20.03 1.48 -2.57
C THR A 98 20.00 2.91 -3.11
N TYR A 99 19.12 3.19 -4.08
CA TYR A 99 18.95 4.56 -4.59
C TYR A 99 18.45 5.50 -3.48
N VAL A 100 17.39 5.10 -2.76
CA VAL A 100 16.87 5.89 -1.63
C VAL A 100 17.94 6.07 -0.56
N GLN A 101 18.66 5.01 -0.18
CA GLN A 101 19.76 5.03 0.79
C GLN A 101 20.77 6.13 0.48
N GLY A 102 21.31 6.18 -0.74
CA GLY A 102 22.29 7.20 -1.15
C GLY A 102 21.70 8.61 -1.18
N ARG A 103 20.42 8.76 -1.62
CA ARG A 103 19.77 10.07 -1.76
C ARG A 103 19.36 10.71 -0.43
N ILE A 104 19.19 9.94 0.64
CA ILE A 104 18.86 10.46 1.98
C ILE A 104 20.08 10.51 2.91
N GLY A 105 21.25 9.99 2.50
CA GLY A 105 22.45 9.95 3.32
C GLY A 105 22.44 8.91 4.44
N ALA A 106 21.71 7.80 4.25
CA ALA A 106 21.68 6.67 5.19
C ALA A 106 22.90 5.76 4.99
N ASP A 107 24.10 6.31 5.19
CA ASP A 107 25.38 5.67 4.82
C ASP A 107 25.64 4.34 5.55
N ASN A 108 25.03 4.16 6.73
CA ASN A 108 25.18 2.93 7.52
C ASN A 108 24.17 1.84 7.12
N ALA A 109 23.15 2.18 6.34
CA ALA A 109 22.11 1.24 5.96
C ALA A 109 22.52 0.36 4.78
N TRP A 110 22.00 -0.86 4.76
CA TRP A 110 21.87 -1.63 3.53
C TRP A 110 20.40 -1.73 3.12
N GLY A 111 20.11 -2.14 1.89
CA GLY A 111 18.73 -2.13 1.44
C GLY A 111 18.38 -3.24 0.44
N ILE A 112 17.11 -3.64 0.45
CA ILE A 112 16.53 -4.58 -0.52
C ILE A 112 15.17 -4.09 -0.99
N ASP A 113 14.84 -4.40 -2.25
CA ASP A 113 13.50 -4.22 -2.78
C ASP A 113 12.63 -5.44 -2.43
N VAL A 114 11.42 -5.19 -1.92
CA VAL A 114 10.44 -6.23 -1.59
C VAL A 114 9.15 -5.98 -2.38
N GLN A 115 8.51 -7.06 -2.85
CA GLN A 115 7.30 -6.96 -3.65
C GLN A 115 6.26 -7.98 -3.21
N ASN A 116 5.05 -7.50 -2.96
CA ASN A 116 3.83 -8.27 -2.75
C ASN A 116 2.62 -7.47 -3.24
N ARG A 117 2.79 -6.75 -4.33
CA ARG A 117 1.82 -5.83 -4.94
C ARG A 117 1.23 -4.85 -3.91
N CYS A 118 -0.08 -4.60 -3.94
CA CYS A 118 -0.72 -3.67 -3.01
C CYS A 118 -0.66 -4.10 -1.53
N CYS A 119 -0.21 -5.35 -1.25
CA CYS A 119 0.06 -5.86 0.09
C CYS A 119 1.48 -5.58 0.59
N THR A 120 2.33 -4.94 -0.22
CA THR A 120 3.78 -4.85 0.09
C THR A 120 4.07 -4.10 1.38
N THR A 121 3.34 -3.01 1.69
CA THR A 121 3.54 -2.30 2.98
C THR A 121 3.27 -3.22 4.18
N CYS A 122 2.17 -3.98 4.17
CA CYS A 122 1.90 -4.95 5.23
C CYS A 122 3.02 -6.02 5.34
N SER A 123 3.50 -6.50 4.18
CA SER A 123 4.59 -7.50 4.12
C SER A 123 5.90 -6.92 4.63
N ALA A 124 6.24 -5.69 4.22
CA ALA A 124 7.46 -5.01 4.63
C ALA A 124 7.46 -4.68 6.14
N ILE A 125 6.32 -4.27 6.71
CA ILE A 125 6.15 -4.09 8.15
C ILE A 125 6.43 -5.41 8.88
N LYS A 126 5.88 -6.54 8.39
CA LYS A 126 6.10 -7.86 8.98
C LYS A 126 7.57 -8.27 8.90
N ILE A 127 8.21 -8.10 7.74
CA ILE A 127 9.63 -8.41 7.54
C ILE A 127 10.48 -7.53 8.45
N ALA A 128 10.26 -6.23 8.46
CA ALA A 128 10.99 -5.29 9.32
C ALA A 128 10.87 -5.66 10.81
N ARG A 129 9.65 -5.95 11.28
CA ARG A 129 9.42 -6.40 12.66
C ARG A 129 10.21 -7.65 12.99
N ASP A 130 10.17 -8.65 12.12
CA ASP A 130 10.86 -9.90 12.36
C ASP A 130 12.39 -9.74 12.34
N MET A 131 12.94 -8.91 11.46
CA MET A 131 14.37 -8.58 11.43
C MET A 131 14.77 -7.86 12.73
N LEU A 132 14.02 -6.85 13.16
CA LEU A 132 14.27 -6.11 14.41
C LEU A 132 14.18 -7.00 15.66
N VAL A 133 13.39 -8.06 15.63
CA VAL A 133 13.26 -9.01 16.74
C VAL A 133 14.34 -10.09 16.73
N ALA A 134 14.79 -10.51 15.53
CA ALA A 134 15.67 -11.65 15.37
C ALA A 134 17.17 -11.29 15.36
N ASP A 135 17.51 -10.08 14.98
CA ASP A 135 18.88 -9.60 14.82
C ASP A 135 19.19 -8.49 15.82
N ASP A 136 20.12 -8.74 16.74
CA ASP A 136 20.47 -7.81 17.83
C ASP A 136 21.17 -6.55 17.33
N GLU A 137 21.78 -6.56 16.14
CA GLU A 137 22.50 -5.43 15.55
C GLU A 137 21.56 -4.46 14.80
N ILE A 138 20.39 -4.93 14.33
CA ILE A 138 19.41 -4.11 13.62
C ILE A 138 18.48 -3.41 14.63
N ASN A 139 18.45 -2.10 14.64
CA ASN A 139 17.67 -1.28 15.59
C ASN A 139 16.62 -0.40 14.91
N THR A 140 16.88 0.04 13.68
CA THR A 140 15.98 0.95 12.94
C THR A 140 15.86 0.52 11.48
N ILE A 141 14.63 0.32 11.03
CA ILE A 141 14.34 -0.02 9.64
C ILE A 141 13.40 1.02 9.03
N MET A 142 13.74 1.51 7.85
CA MET A 142 12.85 2.31 7.02
C MET A 142 12.17 1.42 5.98
N VAL A 143 10.84 1.41 5.99
CA VAL A 143 9.98 0.86 4.93
C VAL A 143 9.55 2.03 4.05
N VAL A 144 9.85 2.02 2.75
CA VAL A 144 9.63 3.18 1.88
C VAL A 144 9.41 2.77 0.43
N GLY A 145 8.73 3.58 -0.36
CA GLY A 145 8.66 3.41 -1.81
C GLY A 145 7.61 4.30 -2.47
N GLY A 146 7.70 4.38 -3.78
CA GLY A 146 6.77 5.12 -4.62
C GLY A 146 5.92 4.19 -5.49
N TYR A 147 4.87 4.75 -6.08
CA TYR A 147 3.91 4.05 -6.92
C TYR A 147 3.38 4.97 -8.02
N ARG A 148 3.35 4.50 -9.28
CA ARG A 148 2.74 5.22 -10.41
C ARG A 148 2.21 4.30 -11.52
N ASN A 149 1.73 3.12 -11.16
CA ASN A 149 1.23 2.13 -12.14
C ASN A 149 -0.05 2.59 -12.87
N GLY A 150 -0.63 3.74 -12.48
CA GLY A 150 -1.67 4.41 -13.26
C GLY A 150 -1.25 4.78 -14.69
N ASP A 151 0.06 4.91 -14.96
CA ASP A 151 0.61 5.15 -16.30
C ASP A 151 0.25 4.04 -17.30
N PHE A 152 0.09 2.81 -16.85
CA PHE A 152 -0.23 1.65 -17.68
C PHE A 152 -1.72 1.50 -18.01
N VAL A 153 -2.60 2.33 -17.42
CA VAL A 153 -4.04 2.19 -17.58
C VAL A 153 -4.49 2.67 -18.96
N ASP A 154 -5.11 1.77 -19.72
CA ASP A 154 -5.89 2.11 -20.90
C ASP A 154 -7.35 2.33 -20.50
N TYR A 155 -7.79 3.58 -20.44
CA TYR A 155 -9.16 3.94 -20.09
C TYR A 155 -10.21 3.51 -21.13
N LYS A 156 -9.79 3.10 -22.33
CA LYS A 156 -10.68 2.58 -23.38
C LYS A 156 -10.92 1.08 -23.25
N ASP A 157 -10.06 0.38 -22.50
CA ASP A 157 -10.26 -1.05 -22.22
C ASP A 157 -11.27 -1.25 -21.08
N LYS A 158 -12.49 -1.67 -21.45
CA LYS A 158 -13.60 -1.88 -20.50
C LYS A 158 -13.30 -2.93 -19.42
N ASN A 159 -12.45 -3.92 -19.73
CA ASN A 159 -12.06 -4.97 -18.78
C ASN A 159 -11.16 -4.42 -17.67
N MET A 160 -10.54 -3.26 -17.91
CA MET A 160 -9.66 -2.57 -16.96
C MET A 160 -10.38 -1.60 -16.04
N SER A 161 -11.72 -1.50 -16.10
CA SER A 161 -12.47 -0.50 -15.33
C SER A 161 -12.20 -0.55 -13.81
N MET A 162 -11.87 -1.71 -13.27
CA MET A 162 -11.49 -1.88 -11.88
C MET A 162 -10.17 -1.19 -11.50
N MET A 163 -9.32 -0.87 -12.49
CA MET A 163 -8.00 -0.25 -12.32
C MET A 163 -7.98 1.23 -12.73
N TYR A 164 -9.11 1.82 -13.13
CA TYR A 164 -9.19 3.24 -13.46
C TYR A 164 -8.90 4.16 -12.25
N ASN A 165 -8.98 3.61 -11.04
CA ASN A 165 -8.65 4.28 -9.79
C ASN A 165 -7.16 4.35 -9.49
N LEU A 166 -6.28 3.65 -10.25
CA LEU A 166 -4.84 3.67 -9.99
C LEU A 166 -4.28 5.09 -10.09
N ALA A 167 -3.53 5.46 -9.07
CA ALA A 167 -3.02 6.80 -8.82
C ALA A 167 -1.49 6.82 -8.71
N ALA A 168 -0.91 7.87 -8.15
CA ALA A 168 0.52 7.98 -7.90
C ALA A 168 0.82 8.63 -6.54
N GLY A 169 1.95 8.26 -5.94
CA GLY A 169 2.45 8.83 -4.69
C GLY A 169 3.51 7.95 -4.06
N ALA A 170 3.97 8.34 -2.88
CA ALA A 170 4.95 7.58 -2.12
C ALA A 170 4.68 7.66 -0.61
N GLY A 171 5.18 6.66 0.12
CA GLY A 171 5.07 6.62 1.57
C GLY A 171 6.30 6.01 2.22
N ALA A 172 6.52 6.37 3.46
CA ALA A 172 7.57 5.82 4.30
C ALA A 172 7.06 5.56 5.73
N LEU A 173 7.55 4.50 6.36
CA LEU A 173 7.40 4.22 7.79
C LEU A 173 8.78 3.95 8.37
N ILE A 174 9.06 4.43 9.57
CA ILE A 174 10.26 4.11 10.32
C ILE A 174 9.87 3.24 11.50
N LEU A 175 10.43 2.02 11.57
CA LEU A 175 10.22 1.07 12.66
C LEU A 175 11.48 1.01 13.52
N ARG A 176 11.29 0.93 14.85
CA ARG A 176 12.40 0.91 15.80
C ARG A 176 12.22 -0.17 16.87
N LYS A 177 13.31 -0.91 17.15
CA LYS A 177 13.41 -1.86 18.24
C LYS A 177 13.34 -1.14 19.59
N GLY A 178 12.65 -1.73 20.55
CA GLY A 178 12.53 -1.20 21.91
C GLY A 178 11.62 0.04 22.03
N LEU A 179 11.00 0.48 20.94
CA LEU A 179 10.05 1.59 20.97
C LEU A 179 8.70 1.12 21.48
N THR A 180 8.30 1.57 22.67
CA THR A 180 7.08 1.18 23.38
C THR A 180 5.84 1.97 22.97
N ARG A 181 5.87 2.66 21.82
CA ARG A 181 4.71 3.35 21.25
C ARG A 181 4.46 2.88 19.82
N ASN A 182 3.21 2.98 19.39
CA ASN A 182 2.75 2.56 18.07
C ASN A 182 3.22 1.12 17.73
N GLU A 183 2.94 0.21 18.67
CA GLU A 183 3.47 -1.16 18.61
C GLU A 183 2.93 -1.95 17.42
N VAL A 184 3.83 -2.54 16.65
CA VAL A 184 3.51 -3.47 15.57
C VAL A 184 3.20 -4.83 16.16
N LEU A 185 1.96 -5.27 16.01
CA LEU A 185 1.44 -6.52 16.55
C LEU A 185 1.47 -7.66 15.51
N GLY A 186 0.39 -8.40 15.40
CA GLY A 186 0.24 -9.54 14.49
C GLY A 186 -0.03 -9.14 13.05
N SER A 187 0.45 -9.97 12.12
CA SER A 187 0.12 -9.88 10.69
C SER A 187 -0.31 -11.23 10.15
N HIS A 188 -1.16 -11.23 9.13
CA HIS A 188 -1.50 -12.44 8.38
C HIS A 188 -1.62 -12.18 6.89
N PHE A 189 -1.24 -13.18 6.11
CA PHE A 189 -1.20 -13.13 4.65
C PHE A 189 -1.81 -14.40 4.08
N MET A 190 -2.48 -14.25 2.95
CA MET A 190 -2.96 -15.36 2.13
C MET A 190 -2.63 -15.09 0.67
N GLY A 191 -2.28 -16.12 -0.07
CA GLY A 191 -2.02 -16.04 -1.50
C GLY A 191 -2.81 -17.10 -2.26
N ASP A 192 -3.23 -16.76 -3.47
CA ASP A 192 -3.82 -17.69 -4.44
C ASP A 192 -3.07 -17.60 -5.78
N GLY A 193 -2.10 -18.49 -5.95
CA GLY A 193 -1.25 -18.53 -7.15
C GLY A 193 -1.98 -18.94 -8.43
N SER A 194 -3.22 -19.43 -8.35
CA SER A 194 -4.01 -19.77 -9.55
C SER A 194 -4.30 -18.54 -10.42
N MET A 195 -4.34 -17.34 -9.81
CA MET A 195 -4.57 -16.07 -10.47
C MET A 195 -3.27 -15.28 -10.78
N ALA A 196 -2.10 -15.90 -10.63
CA ALA A 196 -0.80 -15.19 -10.72
C ALA A 196 -0.55 -14.49 -12.06
N ARG A 197 -1.19 -14.94 -13.13
CA ARG A 197 -1.08 -14.36 -14.48
C ARG A 197 -2.39 -13.86 -15.04
N ASP A 198 -3.42 -13.69 -14.21
CA ASP A 198 -4.71 -13.20 -14.68
C ASP A 198 -4.75 -11.71 -14.93
N ALA A 199 -3.84 -10.95 -14.31
CA ALA A 199 -3.66 -9.52 -14.56
C ALA A 199 -2.18 -9.13 -14.51
N GLY A 200 -1.79 -8.18 -15.36
CA GLY A 200 -0.42 -7.68 -15.43
C GLY A 200 -0.20 -6.76 -16.62
N VAL A 201 1.01 -6.24 -16.76
CA VAL A 201 1.44 -5.47 -17.93
C VAL A 201 1.83 -6.48 -19.01
N GLU A 202 1.05 -6.51 -20.09
CA GLU A 202 1.14 -7.55 -21.13
C GLU A 202 2.39 -7.42 -22.00
N ILE A 203 2.78 -6.17 -22.31
CA ILE A 203 3.90 -5.85 -23.21
C ILE A 203 5.06 -5.24 -22.41
N GLY A 204 6.28 -5.66 -22.73
CA GLY A 204 7.52 -5.17 -22.12
C GLY A 204 8.24 -6.20 -21.25
N GLY A 205 7.61 -7.37 -20.99
CA GLY A 205 8.25 -8.50 -20.35
C GLY A 205 8.80 -9.53 -21.36
N ILE A 206 9.42 -10.60 -20.85
CA ILE A 206 10.02 -11.65 -21.68
C ILE A 206 8.99 -12.35 -22.58
N ALA A 207 7.75 -12.51 -22.09
CA ALA A 207 6.71 -13.21 -22.86
C ALA A 207 6.25 -12.42 -24.09
N ARG A 208 6.26 -11.09 -24.02
CA ARG A 208 5.91 -10.19 -25.12
C ARG A 208 6.80 -8.93 -25.04
N PRO A 209 8.04 -8.98 -25.52
CA PRO A 209 8.97 -7.85 -25.43
C PRO A 209 8.53 -6.68 -26.31
N PHE A 210 9.06 -5.49 -26.04
CA PHE A 210 8.86 -4.34 -26.92
C PHE A 210 9.45 -4.59 -28.30
N THR A 211 8.69 -4.19 -29.32
CA THR A 211 9.08 -4.17 -30.72
C THR A 211 8.65 -2.85 -31.36
N ALA A 212 9.15 -2.53 -32.56
CA ALA A 212 8.70 -1.34 -33.28
C ALA A 212 7.18 -1.31 -33.53
N ASP A 213 6.55 -2.48 -33.67
CA ASP A 213 5.13 -2.59 -34.00
C ASP A 213 4.21 -2.46 -32.78
N ASN A 214 4.71 -2.73 -31.56
CA ASN A 214 3.88 -2.76 -30.35
C ASN A 214 4.27 -1.71 -29.28
N VAL A 215 5.32 -0.93 -29.48
CA VAL A 215 5.82 0.01 -28.47
C VAL A 215 4.79 1.06 -28.09
N ALA A 216 3.97 1.54 -29.02
CA ALA A 216 2.93 2.53 -28.75
C ALA A 216 1.80 1.95 -27.87
N GLU A 217 1.46 0.68 -28.05
CA GLU A 217 0.49 -0.03 -27.21
C GLU A 217 1.08 -0.36 -25.84
N GLY A 218 2.37 -0.68 -25.77
CA GLY A 218 3.05 -1.18 -24.59
C GLY A 218 2.99 -0.26 -23.38
N TYR A 219 2.97 1.05 -23.59
CA TYR A 219 2.85 2.03 -22.50
C TYR A 219 1.47 2.05 -21.82
N LYS A 220 0.45 1.36 -22.37
CA LYS A 220 -0.90 1.26 -21.80
C LYS A 220 -1.39 -0.17 -21.90
N SER A 221 -0.56 -1.10 -21.47
CA SER A 221 -0.80 -2.53 -21.64
C SER A 221 -1.09 -3.28 -20.33
N LEU A 222 -1.50 -2.59 -19.28
CA LEU A 222 -2.08 -3.26 -18.12
C LEU A 222 -3.39 -3.91 -18.56
N ARG A 223 -3.49 -5.23 -18.39
CA ARG A 223 -4.62 -6.03 -18.85
C ARG A 223 -5.07 -7.02 -17.78
N VAL A 224 -6.36 -7.34 -17.81
CA VAL A 224 -6.89 -8.57 -17.20
C VAL A 224 -6.87 -9.64 -18.31
N MET A 225 -5.89 -10.53 -18.25
CA MET A 225 -5.62 -11.52 -19.30
C MET A 225 -6.62 -12.68 -19.29
N ASN A 226 -7.15 -13.04 -18.11
CA ASN A 226 -8.16 -14.08 -17.91
C ASN A 226 -9.36 -13.53 -17.11
N PRO A 227 -10.19 -12.65 -17.70
CA PRO A 227 -11.24 -11.94 -16.96
C PRO A 227 -12.28 -12.86 -16.30
N GLN A 228 -12.68 -13.94 -16.98
CA GLN A 228 -13.67 -14.86 -16.44
C GLN A 228 -13.11 -15.66 -15.26
N HIS A 229 -11.92 -16.25 -15.42
CA HIS A 229 -11.26 -17.01 -14.36
C HIS A 229 -11.03 -16.14 -13.12
N MET A 230 -10.44 -14.96 -13.28
CA MET A 230 -10.20 -14.03 -12.19
C MET A 230 -11.49 -13.63 -11.47
N LYS A 231 -12.57 -13.33 -12.23
CA LYS A 231 -13.86 -12.97 -11.66
C LYS A 231 -14.47 -14.12 -10.85
N ASP A 232 -14.49 -15.33 -11.40
CA ASP A 232 -15.10 -16.49 -10.76
C ASP A 232 -14.32 -16.83 -9.48
N ARG A 233 -12.99 -16.86 -9.56
CA ARG A 233 -12.14 -17.18 -8.41
C ARG A 233 -12.21 -16.13 -7.32
N LEU A 234 -12.22 -14.84 -7.65
CA LEU A 234 -12.40 -13.76 -6.66
C LEU A 234 -13.78 -13.82 -5.99
N ASN A 235 -14.83 -14.14 -6.71
CA ASN A 235 -16.17 -14.32 -6.12
C ASN A 235 -16.19 -15.47 -5.12
N GLU A 236 -15.44 -16.53 -5.37
CA GLU A 236 -15.35 -17.69 -4.48
C GLU A 236 -14.57 -17.41 -3.20
N VAL A 237 -13.39 -16.76 -3.31
CA VAL A 237 -12.43 -16.74 -2.19
C VAL A 237 -12.21 -15.37 -1.56
N SER A 238 -12.49 -14.26 -2.27
CA SER A 238 -11.97 -12.95 -1.85
C SER A 238 -12.52 -12.50 -0.50
N VAL A 239 -13.83 -12.57 -0.30
CA VAL A 239 -14.49 -12.14 0.94
C VAL A 239 -13.97 -12.96 2.12
N THR A 240 -13.90 -14.28 1.98
CA THR A 240 -13.39 -15.18 3.02
C THR A 240 -11.93 -14.87 3.36
N ASN A 241 -11.08 -14.62 2.36
CA ASN A 241 -9.67 -14.33 2.56
C ASN A 241 -9.44 -12.98 3.26
N TRP A 242 -10.23 -11.96 2.91
CA TRP A 242 -10.20 -10.67 3.62
C TRP A 242 -10.45 -10.85 5.12
N TYR A 243 -11.58 -11.47 5.49
CA TYR A 243 -11.93 -11.63 6.90
C TYR A 243 -10.98 -12.57 7.63
N ARG A 244 -10.51 -13.64 6.97
CA ARG A 244 -9.51 -14.52 7.56
C ARG A 244 -8.19 -13.79 7.84
N CYS A 245 -7.72 -12.91 6.95
CA CYS A 245 -6.54 -12.10 7.21
C CYS A 245 -6.74 -11.20 8.45
N ILE A 246 -7.90 -10.55 8.56
CA ILE A 246 -8.23 -9.71 9.71
C ILE A 246 -8.26 -10.55 10.99
N ASP A 247 -9.06 -11.61 11.03
CA ASP A 247 -9.25 -12.43 12.24
C ASP A 247 -7.95 -13.06 12.73
N GLU A 248 -7.14 -13.58 11.80
CA GLU A 248 -5.84 -14.19 12.13
C GLU A 248 -4.79 -13.15 12.58
N SER A 249 -4.78 -11.95 11.99
CA SER A 249 -3.89 -10.89 12.46
C SER A 249 -4.27 -10.42 13.87
N LEU A 250 -5.56 -10.30 14.17
CA LEU A 250 -6.09 -10.00 15.49
C LEU A 250 -5.75 -11.09 16.50
N ARG A 251 -5.99 -12.35 16.16
CA ARG A 251 -5.62 -13.51 17.01
C ARG A 251 -4.13 -13.49 17.35
N LYS A 252 -3.25 -13.23 16.37
CA LYS A 252 -1.80 -13.12 16.56
C LYS A 252 -1.36 -11.89 17.33
N SER A 253 -2.26 -10.93 17.52
CA SER A 253 -2.06 -9.69 18.29
C SER A 253 -2.42 -9.83 19.78
N GLY A 254 -2.29 -11.02 20.35
CA GLY A 254 -2.61 -11.29 21.74
C GLY A 254 -4.06 -11.77 21.97
N GLY A 255 -4.69 -12.35 20.94
CA GLY A 255 -6.06 -12.87 21.02
C GLY A 255 -7.13 -11.80 20.89
N LEU A 256 -6.81 -10.66 20.24
CA LEU A 256 -7.76 -9.61 19.94
C LEU A 256 -8.83 -10.10 18.95
N THR A 257 -9.95 -9.39 18.91
CA THR A 257 -11.13 -9.70 18.11
C THR A 257 -11.58 -8.50 17.28
N ARG A 258 -12.55 -8.68 16.38
CA ARG A 258 -13.12 -7.59 15.57
C ARG A 258 -13.68 -6.43 16.42
N LYS A 259 -14.11 -6.70 17.67
CA LYS A 259 -14.63 -5.69 18.60
C LYS A 259 -13.56 -4.73 19.11
N ASP A 260 -12.30 -5.13 19.03
CA ASP A 260 -11.16 -4.34 19.48
C ASP A 260 -10.66 -3.35 18.40
N ILE A 261 -11.18 -3.44 17.14
CA ILE A 261 -10.76 -2.58 16.04
C ILE A 261 -11.24 -1.16 16.31
N GLY A 262 -10.29 -0.24 16.50
CA GLY A 262 -10.56 1.18 16.62
C GLY A 262 -10.53 1.93 15.29
N TYR A 263 -9.62 1.50 14.39
CA TYR A 263 -9.50 2.08 13.05
C TYR A 263 -9.15 1.00 12.02
N LEU A 264 -9.90 0.97 10.91
CA LEU A 264 -9.69 0.07 9.78
C LEU A 264 -9.13 0.84 8.59
N GLY A 265 -7.83 0.67 8.32
CA GLY A 265 -7.14 1.26 7.18
C GLY A 265 -7.25 0.36 5.96
N ILE A 266 -8.18 0.65 5.07
CA ILE A 266 -8.47 -0.14 3.86
C ILE A 266 -7.82 0.55 2.65
N LEU A 267 -7.17 -0.22 1.76
CA LEU A 267 -6.77 0.30 0.45
C LEU A 267 -8.01 0.79 -0.33
N HIS A 268 -7.79 1.65 -1.34
CA HIS A 268 -8.90 2.14 -2.16
C HIS A 268 -9.45 1.03 -3.07
N PHE A 269 -10.73 0.74 -2.94
CA PHE A 269 -11.51 -0.10 -3.85
C PHE A 269 -12.97 0.39 -3.91
N LYS A 270 -13.86 -0.36 -4.57
CA LYS A 270 -15.25 0.08 -4.77
C LYS A 270 -15.92 0.53 -3.48
N ARG A 271 -16.55 1.72 -3.50
CA ARG A 271 -17.25 2.30 -2.34
C ARG A 271 -18.24 1.33 -1.71
N SER A 272 -19.05 0.65 -2.50
CA SER A 272 -20.05 -0.29 -1.98
C SER A 272 -19.43 -1.45 -1.19
N GLN A 273 -18.28 -1.96 -1.63
CA GLN A 273 -17.56 -3.02 -0.93
C GLN A 273 -16.89 -2.51 0.33
N HIS A 274 -16.35 -1.28 0.31
CA HIS A 274 -15.79 -0.63 1.50
C HIS A 274 -16.87 -0.47 2.57
N VAL A 275 -18.03 0.09 2.22
CA VAL A 275 -19.16 0.27 3.16
C VAL A 275 -19.64 -1.07 3.71
N ALA A 276 -19.80 -2.08 2.86
CA ALA A 276 -20.22 -3.41 3.28
C ALA A 276 -19.23 -4.06 4.26
N MET A 277 -17.93 -3.95 4.00
CA MET A 277 -16.89 -4.51 4.86
C MET A 277 -16.86 -3.81 6.23
N VAL A 278 -16.94 -2.49 6.25
CA VAL A 278 -17.00 -1.70 7.49
C VAL A 278 -18.20 -2.13 8.34
N ALA A 279 -19.38 -2.25 7.73
CA ALA A 279 -20.59 -2.68 8.42
C ALA A 279 -20.52 -4.13 8.94
N GLU A 280 -19.99 -5.06 8.14
CA GLU A 280 -19.82 -6.48 8.52
C GLU A 280 -18.89 -6.66 9.73
N LEU A 281 -17.88 -5.77 9.86
CA LEU A 281 -16.97 -5.76 11.00
C LEU A 281 -17.55 -5.06 12.23
N GLY A 282 -18.81 -4.56 12.17
CA GLY A 282 -19.46 -3.84 13.23
C GLY A 282 -18.90 -2.41 13.44
N LEU A 283 -18.25 -1.86 12.41
CA LEU A 283 -17.65 -0.53 12.41
C LEU A 283 -18.54 0.50 11.70
N THR A 284 -18.19 1.77 11.84
CA THR A 284 -18.83 2.90 11.18
C THR A 284 -17.82 3.69 10.33
N GLN A 285 -18.26 4.72 9.62
CA GLN A 285 -17.37 5.61 8.87
C GLN A 285 -16.41 6.42 9.77
N ASP A 286 -16.68 6.49 11.08
CA ASP A 286 -15.75 7.10 12.04
C ASP A 286 -14.51 6.24 12.31
N ASN A 287 -14.60 4.93 12.01
CA ASN A 287 -13.52 3.96 12.20
C ASN A 287 -12.65 3.76 10.95
N THR A 288 -12.86 4.53 9.88
CA THR A 288 -12.14 4.38 8.62
C THR A 288 -12.09 5.69 7.85
N THR A 289 -11.28 5.74 6.81
CA THR A 289 -11.25 6.87 5.84
C THR A 289 -11.33 6.31 4.43
N TYR A 290 -12.31 6.79 3.65
CA TYR A 290 -12.43 6.41 2.25
C TYR A 290 -11.57 7.32 1.36
N LEU A 291 -10.74 6.73 0.49
CA LEU A 291 -9.70 7.44 -0.27
C LEU A 291 -10.22 8.08 -1.58
N GLU A 292 -11.45 8.59 -1.61
CA GLU A 292 -12.11 9.12 -2.81
C GLU A 292 -11.39 10.29 -3.49
N ASN A 293 -10.54 11.02 -2.75
CA ASN A 293 -9.79 12.17 -3.24
C ASN A 293 -8.34 11.85 -3.61
N TYR A 294 -7.93 10.58 -3.49
CA TYR A 294 -6.56 10.14 -3.72
C TYR A 294 -6.46 9.04 -4.78
N GLY A 295 -7.53 8.22 -4.94
CA GLY A 295 -7.51 7.01 -5.73
C GLY A 295 -6.73 5.90 -5.02
N HIS A 296 -6.29 4.90 -5.79
CA HIS A 296 -5.49 3.77 -5.30
C HIS A 296 -4.01 3.98 -5.61
N ILE A 297 -3.25 4.32 -4.58
CA ILE A 297 -1.80 4.51 -4.68
C ILE A 297 -1.07 3.18 -4.34
N GLY A 298 -1.65 2.05 -4.74
CA GLY A 298 -1.06 0.74 -4.49
C GLY A 298 -0.79 0.48 -3.00
N GLN A 299 0.40 0.03 -2.69
CA GLN A 299 0.86 -0.25 -1.34
C GLN A 299 1.03 1.00 -0.45
N VAL A 300 1.02 2.20 -1.00
CA VAL A 300 1.09 3.45 -0.23
C VAL A 300 -0.20 3.72 0.54
N ASP A 301 -1.33 3.15 0.10
CA ASP A 301 -2.63 3.37 0.74
C ASP A 301 -2.61 3.10 2.24
N GLN A 302 -1.88 2.09 2.72
CA GLN A 302 -1.82 1.77 4.16
C GLN A 302 -1.13 2.88 4.98
N ILE A 303 -0.11 3.53 4.41
CA ILE A 303 0.58 4.65 5.05
C ILE A 303 -0.30 5.90 5.01
N LEU A 304 -0.97 6.14 3.87
CA LEU A 304 -1.94 7.22 3.71
C LEU A 304 -3.11 7.07 4.69
N GLN A 305 -3.59 5.85 4.92
CA GLN A 305 -4.64 5.56 5.92
C GLN A 305 -4.22 5.94 7.34
N ILE A 306 -2.97 5.64 7.73
CA ILE A 306 -2.43 6.08 9.03
C ILE A 306 -2.41 7.61 9.11
N ALA A 307 -1.86 8.26 8.08
CA ALA A 307 -1.74 9.71 8.05
C ALA A 307 -3.11 10.41 8.15
N LEU A 308 -4.08 9.99 7.32
CA LEU A 308 -5.42 10.56 7.32
C LEU A 308 -6.19 10.24 8.61
N GLY A 309 -6.02 9.04 9.14
CA GLY A 309 -6.64 8.65 10.41
C GLY A 309 -6.15 9.51 11.58
N LEU A 310 -4.86 9.86 11.60
CA LEU A 310 -4.27 10.77 12.59
C LEU A 310 -4.76 12.21 12.39
N GLU A 311 -4.72 12.71 11.15
CA GLU A 311 -5.14 14.06 10.80
C GLU A 311 -6.61 14.31 11.14
N GLN A 312 -7.47 13.33 10.88
CA GLN A 312 -8.91 13.38 11.18
C GLN A 312 -9.24 13.08 12.66
N GLY A 313 -8.24 12.78 13.49
CA GLY A 313 -8.44 12.43 14.90
C GLY A 313 -9.18 11.10 15.12
N LYS A 314 -9.22 10.23 14.11
CA LYS A 314 -9.80 8.88 14.21
C LYS A 314 -8.83 7.87 14.81
N ILE A 315 -7.51 8.09 14.63
CA ILE A 315 -6.45 7.35 15.30
C ILE A 315 -5.96 8.19 16.48
N LYS A 316 -6.05 7.64 17.68
CA LYS A 316 -5.63 8.25 18.96
C LYS A 316 -4.83 7.24 19.79
N ASP A 317 -4.27 7.69 20.90
CA ASP A 317 -3.61 6.79 21.85
C ASP A 317 -4.56 5.67 22.30
N GLY A 318 -4.09 4.44 22.25
CA GLY A 318 -4.84 3.23 22.51
C GLY A 318 -5.62 2.66 21.32
N THR A 319 -5.73 3.37 20.20
CA THR A 319 -6.44 2.87 19.01
C THR A 319 -5.76 1.63 18.44
N LEU A 320 -6.50 0.54 18.27
CA LEU A 320 -6.05 -0.58 17.47
C LEU A 320 -6.31 -0.27 15.99
N VAL A 321 -5.23 -0.02 15.27
CA VAL A 321 -5.23 0.18 13.82
C VAL A 321 -5.07 -1.17 13.14
N VAL A 322 -5.99 -1.53 12.27
CA VAL A 322 -5.92 -2.74 11.44
C VAL A 322 -5.80 -2.30 9.98
N LEU A 323 -4.62 -2.49 9.41
CA LEU A 323 -4.34 -2.21 8.00
C LEU A 323 -4.68 -3.45 7.19
N ILE A 324 -5.43 -3.28 6.10
CA ILE A 324 -5.80 -4.39 5.21
C ILE A 324 -5.55 -4.03 3.75
N ALA A 325 -5.13 -5.02 2.98
CA ALA A 325 -4.82 -4.88 1.57
C ALA A 325 -5.13 -6.16 0.79
N ALA A 326 -5.40 -6.01 -0.51
CA ALA A 326 -5.35 -7.09 -1.47
C ALA A 326 -4.62 -6.61 -2.74
N GLY A 327 -3.88 -7.49 -3.37
CA GLY A 327 -3.10 -7.20 -4.57
C GLY A 327 -3.29 -8.26 -5.63
N ILE A 328 -3.18 -7.83 -6.90
CA ILE A 328 -3.15 -8.78 -8.02
C ILE A 328 -2.01 -9.77 -7.81
N GLY A 329 -2.28 -11.07 -8.15
CA GLY A 329 -1.30 -12.09 -7.94
C GLY A 329 -1.81 -13.45 -7.45
N TYR A 330 -2.89 -13.74 -6.71
CA TYR A 330 -3.62 -12.76 -5.88
C TYR A 330 -3.18 -12.91 -4.43
N VAL A 331 -3.11 -11.82 -3.70
CA VAL A 331 -2.71 -11.86 -2.28
C VAL A 331 -3.64 -10.99 -1.43
N TRP A 332 -3.79 -11.36 -0.16
CA TRP A 332 -4.51 -10.61 0.88
C TRP A 332 -3.60 -10.46 2.08
N ALA A 333 -3.69 -9.34 2.76
CA ALA A 333 -2.87 -9.05 3.92
C ALA A 333 -3.64 -8.27 4.98
N SER A 334 -3.28 -8.51 6.24
CA SER A 334 -3.68 -7.68 7.37
C SER A 334 -2.52 -7.52 8.33
N THR A 335 -2.38 -6.32 8.92
CA THR A 335 -1.38 -5.99 9.95
C THR A 335 -2.02 -5.11 11.02
N CYS A 336 -1.80 -5.47 12.29
CA CYS A 336 -2.30 -4.73 13.44
C CYS A 336 -1.21 -3.86 14.05
N ILE A 337 -1.56 -2.61 14.43
CA ILE A 337 -0.68 -1.68 15.14
C ILE A 337 -1.49 -1.09 16.30
N ARG A 338 -0.99 -1.18 17.54
CA ARG A 338 -1.55 -0.47 18.70
C ARG A 338 -0.96 0.92 18.71
N TRP A 339 -1.75 1.93 18.38
CA TRP A 339 -1.28 3.31 18.31
C TRP A 339 -1.16 3.93 19.70
N GLY A 340 -0.19 4.85 19.87
CA GLY A 340 0.08 5.53 21.14
C GLY A 340 1.03 4.74 22.04
N GLU A 341 1.15 5.17 23.29
CA GLU A 341 2.00 4.50 24.28
C GLU A 341 1.42 3.15 24.68
N VAL A 342 2.27 2.13 24.72
CA VAL A 342 1.93 0.81 25.24
C VAL A 342 1.91 0.94 26.76
N LYS A 343 0.72 0.89 27.35
CA LYS A 343 0.59 0.76 28.82
C LYS A 343 0.92 -0.69 29.15
N ASP A 344 1.81 -0.89 30.12
CA ASP A 344 2.06 -2.22 30.67
C ASP A 344 0.71 -2.86 31.04
N PRO A 345 0.48 -4.12 30.67
CA PRO A 345 -0.68 -4.83 31.18
C PRO A 345 -0.58 -4.91 32.71
N ALA A 346 -1.58 -4.37 33.37
CA ALA A 346 -1.69 -4.41 34.83
C ALA A 346 -1.78 -5.85 35.37
#